data_a5c23f52f9c9edb7de3a88299206b897
#
_entry.id   a5c23f52f9c9edb7de3a88299206b897
#
_cell.length_a   1.000
_cell.length_b   1.000
_cell.length_c   1.000
_cell.angle_alpha   90.00
_cell.angle_beta   90.00
_cell.angle_gamma   90.00
#
_symmetry.space_group_name_H-M   'P 1'
#
loop_
_entity.id
_entity.type
_entity.pdbx_description
1 polymer ?
#
loop_
_entity_poly.entity_id
_entity_poly.type
_entity_poly.pdbx_seq_one_letter_code
_entity_poly.pdbx_strand_id
1 'polypeptide(L)'
;MKNFIDTLNKAFESRIRLGIMSILMVNDQVDFTMLKELLQITDGNIASHISGLEKLGYVSVTKQFFGKKPNTSYAATIAGKEAFTKHIQALEQLIQTKK
;
A
#
# COMPACT_ATOMS: atom_id res chain seq x y z
N MET A 1 24.05 18.74 1.97
CA MET A 1 23.89 17.33 1.56
C MET A 1 22.47 16.87 1.82
N LYS A 2 21.86 16.22 0.86
CA LYS A 2 20.50 15.72 1.02
C LYS A 2 20.50 14.44 1.85
N ASN A 3 19.65 14.39 2.86
CA ASN A 3 19.49 13.20 3.70
C ASN A 3 18.39 12.32 3.11
N PHE A 4 18.76 11.18 2.52
CA PHE A 4 17.82 10.29 1.88
C PHE A 4 16.88 9.60 2.87
N ILE A 5 17.29 9.48 4.15
CA ILE A 5 16.40 8.91 5.16
C ILE A 5 15.16 9.76 5.32
N ASP A 6 15.30 11.08 5.25
CA ASP A 6 14.16 12.00 5.39
C ASP A 6 13.17 11.93 4.22
N THR A 7 13.59 11.36 3.10
CA THR A 7 12.69 11.19 1.94
C THR A 7 11.91 9.88 1.98
N LEU A 8 12.23 8.99 2.92
CA LEU A 8 11.44 7.77 3.14
C LEU A 8 10.11 8.14 3.78
N ASN A 9 9.07 7.44 3.38
CA ASN A 9 7.72 7.71 3.86
C ASN A 9 7.39 6.79 5.03
N LYS A 10 7.12 7.36 6.19
CA LYS A 10 6.80 6.58 7.40
C LYS A 10 5.57 5.70 7.23
N ALA A 11 4.63 6.11 6.37
CA ALA A 11 3.44 5.31 6.11
C ALA A 11 3.78 3.92 5.57
N PHE A 12 4.94 3.78 4.92
CA PHE A 12 5.37 2.53 4.30
C PHE A 12 6.48 1.81 5.08
N GLU A 13 6.74 2.23 6.30
CA GLU A 13 7.70 1.56 7.18
C GLU A 13 7.06 0.36 7.88
N SER A 14 6.41 -0.48 7.09
CA SER A 14 5.76 -1.69 7.55
C SER A 14 5.78 -2.68 6.40
N ARG A 15 6.23 -3.90 6.66
CA ARG A 15 6.24 -4.93 5.62
C ARG A 15 4.84 -5.20 5.08
N ILE A 16 3.82 -5.07 5.94
CA ILE A 16 2.43 -5.30 5.52
C ILE A 16 1.98 -4.19 4.57
N ARG A 17 2.25 -2.92 4.93
CA ARG A 17 1.88 -1.79 4.06
C ARG A 17 2.67 -1.80 2.76
N LEU A 18 3.95 -2.17 2.81
CA LEU A 18 4.75 -2.35 1.59
C LEU A 18 4.14 -3.43 0.70
N GLY A 19 3.71 -4.54 1.29
CA GLY A 19 3.07 -5.62 0.54
C GLY A 19 1.76 -5.18 -0.07
N ILE A 20 0.90 -4.51 0.70
CA ILE A 20 -0.38 -4.01 0.20
C ILE A 20 -0.15 -3.06 -0.98
N MET A 21 0.69 -2.04 -0.80
CA MET A 21 0.92 -1.05 -1.86
C MET A 21 1.56 -1.66 -3.09
N SER A 22 2.48 -2.63 -2.90
CA SER A 22 3.12 -3.31 -4.03
C SER A 22 2.09 -4.03 -4.91
N ILE A 23 1.11 -4.69 -4.29
CA ILE A 23 0.04 -5.36 -5.01
C ILE A 23 -0.85 -4.33 -5.72
N LEU A 24 -1.20 -3.24 -5.04
CA LEU A 24 -2.07 -2.21 -5.61
C LEU A 24 -1.39 -1.40 -6.72
N MET A 25 -0.07 -1.36 -6.76
CA MET A 25 0.64 -0.66 -7.84
C MET A 25 0.51 -1.37 -9.18
N VAL A 26 0.36 -2.68 -9.19
CA VAL A 26 0.32 -3.50 -10.41
C VAL A 26 -1.07 -4.07 -10.70
N ASN A 27 -2.06 -3.70 -9.94
CA ASN A 27 -3.46 -4.11 -10.13
C ASN A 27 -4.36 -2.89 -10.01
N ASP A 28 -5.33 -2.76 -10.90
CA ASP A 28 -6.27 -1.65 -10.84
C ASP A 28 -7.12 -1.70 -9.59
N GLN A 29 -7.46 -2.92 -9.15
CA GLN A 29 -8.34 -3.13 -8.02
C GLN A 29 -8.14 -4.55 -7.50
N VAL A 30 -8.11 -4.72 -6.18
CA VAL A 30 -8.05 -6.05 -5.57
C VAL A 30 -9.05 -6.12 -4.43
N ASP A 31 -9.64 -7.31 -4.21
CA ASP A 31 -10.52 -7.49 -3.06
C ASP A 31 -9.75 -7.97 -1.83
N PHE A 32 -10.46 -8.00 -0.70
CA PHE A 32 -9.87 -8.39 0.58
C PHE A 32 -9.32 -9.82 0.55
N THR A 33 -10.07 -10.75 -0.07
CA THR A 33 -9.67 -12.14 -0.14
C THR A 33 -8.36 -12.29 -0.90
N MET A 34 -8.21 -11.58 -2.02
CA MET A 34 -6.99 -11.61 -2.82
C MET A 34 -5.79 -11.09 -2.03
N LEU A 35 -5.96 -9.97 -1.31
CA LEU A 35 -4.89 -9.45 -0.45
C LEU A 35 -4.48 -10.46 0.61
N LYS A 36 -5.46 -11.08 1.25
CA LYS A 36 -5.21 -12.07 2.29
C LYS A 36 -4.42 -13.27 1.75
N GLU A 37 -4.83 -13.77 0.59
CA GLU A 37 -4.16 -14.91 -0.03
C GLU A 37 -2.72 -14.59 -0.43
N LEU A 38 -2.52 -13.42 -1.05
CA LEU A 38 -1.20 -13.03 -1.54
C LEU A 38 -0.23 -12.71 -0.39
N LEU A 39 -0.72 -12.09 0.66
CA LEU A 39 0.13 -11.66 1.78
C LEU A 39 0.23 -12.68 2.89
N GLN A 40 -0.72 -13.60 2.98
CA GLN A 40 -0.77 -14.66 4.00
C GLN A 40 -0.66 -14.10 5.43
N ILE A 41 -1.46 -13.07 5.70
CA ILE A 41 -1.51 -12.42 7.02
C ILE A 41 -2.96 -12.40 7.52
N THR A 42 -3.13 -12.07 8.80
CA THR A 42 -4.45 -12.10 9.43
C THR A 42 -5.36 -10.99 8.91
N ASP A 43 -6.68 -11.23 8.97
CA ASP A 43 -7.68 -10.24 8.57
C ASP A 43 -7.53 -8.94 9.34
N GLY A 44 -7.29 -9.03 10.66
CA GLY A 44 -7.14 -7.85 11.49
C GLY A 44 -5.94 -6.99 11.10
N ASN A 45 -4.82 -7.62 10.74
CA ASN A 45 -3.64 -6.90 10.30
C ASN A 45 -3.88 -6.18 8.97
N ILE A 46 -4.53 -6.84 8.01
CA ILE A 46 -4.87 -6.21 6.73
C ILE A 46 -5.80 -5.03 6.97
N ALA A 47 -6.89 -5.24 7.69
CA ALA A 47 -7.91 -4.21 7.92
C ALA A 47 -7.31 -2.99 8.61
N SER A 48 -6.48 -3.17 9.62
CA SER A 48 -5.85 -2.10 10.36
C SER A 48 -4.95 -1.25 9.47
N HIS A 49 -4.09 -1.90 8.68
CA HIS A 49 -3.17 -1.18 7.80
C HIS A 49 -3.86 -0.50 6.63
N ILE A 50 -4.89 -1.15 6.05
CA ILE A 50 -5.68 -0.52 4.99
C ILE A 50 -6.40 0.71 5.51
N SER A 51 -6.99 0.63 6.71
CA SER A 51 -7.63 1.79 7.34
C SER A 51 -6.64 2.95 7.49
N GLY A 52 -5.42 2.66 7.93
CA GLY A 52 -4.38 3.67 8.05
C GLY A 52 -4.00 4.31 6.71
N LEU A 53 -3.85 3.48 5.67
CA LEU A 53 -3.53 3.98 4.33
C LEU A 53 -4.68 4.78 3.73
N GLU A 54 -5.92 4.37 3.98
CA GLU A 54 -7.10 5.10 3.53
C GLU A 54 -7.18 6.48 4.18
N LYS A 55 -6.92 6.58 5.47
CA LYS A 55 -6.92 7.85 6.20
C LYS A 55 -5.87 8.82 5.66
N LEU A 56 -4.77 8.31 5.16
CA LEU A 56 -3.73 9.13 4.53
C LEU A 56 -4.06 9.51 3.10
N GLY A 57 -5.15 8.99 2.54
CA GLY A 57 -5.54 9.27 1.17
C GLY A 57 -4.78 8.45 0.13
N TYR A 58 -4.09 7.38 0.53
CA TYR A 58 -3.28 6.58 -0.37
C TYR A 58 -4.03 5.39 -0.96
N VAL A 59 -5.10 4.96 -0.33
CA VAL A 59 -5.92 3.82 -0.75
C VAL A 59 -7.37 4.24 -0.76
N SER A 60 -8.10 3.87 -1.81
CA SER A 60 -9.55 4.01 -1.88
C SER A 60 -10.21 2.66 -1.64
N VAL A 61 -11.37 2.69 -1.02
CA VAL A 61 -12.13 1.49 -0.66
C VAL A 61 -13.49 1.56 -1.33
N THR A 62 -13.85 0.51 -2.02
CA THR A 62 -15.16 0.40 -2.69
C THR A 62 -15.90 -0.80 -2.14
N LYS A 63 -17.12 -0.56 -1.64
CA LYS A 63 -18.01 -1.62 -1.16
C LYS A 63 -19.12 -1.83 -2.15
N GLN A 64 -19.29 -3.08 -2.57
CA GLN A 64 -20.29 -3.46 -3.56
C GLN A 64 -20.98 -4.74 -3.14
N PHE A 65 -22.08 -5.04 -3.80
CA PHE A 65 -22.75 -6.32 -3.63
C PHE A 65 -22.77 -7.05 -4.98
N PHE A 66 -22.37 -8.31 -4.96
CA PHE A 66 -22.57 -9.22 -6.08
C PHE A 66 -23.72 -10.14 -5.69
N GLY A 67 -24.94 -9.80 -6.16
CA GLY A 67 -26.15 -10.41 -5.64
C GLY A 67 -26.34 -10.02 -4.19
N LYS A 68 -26.38 -11.01 -3.28
CA LYS A 68 -26.49 -10.77 -1.84
C LYS A 68 -25.16 -10.79 -1.12
N LYS A 69 -24.05 -11.04 -1.82
CA LYS A 69 -22.74 -11.10 -1.21
C LYS A 69 -22.07 -9.73 -1.19
N PRO A 70 -21.68 -9.23 -0.01
CA PRO A 70 -20.88 -8.02 0.03
C PRO A 70 -19.46 -8.29 -0.49
N ASN A 71 -18.92 -7.32 -1.19
CA ASN A 71 -17.55 -7.39 -1.69
C ASN A 71 -16.88 -6.05 -1.43
N THR A 72 -15.71 -6.08 -0.80
CA THR A 72 -14.90 -4.88 -0.55
C THR A 72 -13.64 -4.98 -1.38
N SER A 73 -13.37 -3.94 -2.15
CA SER A 73 -12.18 -3.88 -2.99
C SER A 73 -11.41 -2.60 -2.74
N TYR A 74 -10.15 -2.62 -3.11
CA TYR A 74 -9.19 -1.57 -2.81
C TYR A 74 -8.41 -1.20 -4.04
N ALA A 75 -8.05 0.09 -4.15
CA ALA A 75 -7.22 0.58 -5.22
C ALA A 75 -6.27 1.65 -4.65
N ALA A 76 -5.08 1.76 -5.24
CA ALA A 76 -4.20 2.86 -4.91
C ALA A 76 -4.73 4.14 -5.55
N THR A 77 -4.79 5.22 -4.80
CA THR A 77 -5.11 6.53 -5.33
C THR A 77 -3.92 7.09 -6.12
N ILE A 78 -4.15 8.16 -6.88
CA ILE A 78 -3.05 8.86 -7.54
C ILE A 78 -2.01 9.31 -6.50
N ALA A 79 -2.48 9.88 -5.39
CA ALA A 79 -1.59 10.29 -4.30
C ALA A 79 -0.81 9.11 -3.72
N GLY A 80 -1.48 7.96 -3.56
CA GLY A 80 -0.83 6.74 -3.06
C GLY A 80 0.24 6.23 -4.00
N LYS A 81 -0.04 6.21 -5.29
CA LYS A 81 0.94 5.78 -6.30
C LYS A 81 2.15 6.68 -6.32
N GLU A 82 1.93 7.99 -6.28
CA GLU A 82 3.04 8.96 -6.25
C GLU A 82 3.88 8.82 -4.98
N ALA A 83 3.22 8.71 -3.84
CA ALA A 83 3.92 8.59 -2.56
C ALA A 83 4.76 7.31 -2.51
N PHE A 84 4.18 6.19 -2.98
CA PHE A 84 4.89 4.92 -2.97
C PHE A 84 6.07 4.92 -3.94
N THR A 85 5.88 5.50 -5.13
CA THR A 85 6.97 5.64 -6.12
C THR A 85 8.13 6.43 -5.53
N LYS A 86 7.85 7.55 -4.85
CA LYS A 86 8.90 8.35 -4.21
C LYS A 86 9.62 7.56 -3.11
N HIS A 87 8.87 6.77 -2.35
CA HIS A 87 9.46 5.94 -1.29
C HIS A 87 10.42 4.90 -1.88
N ILE A 88 10.02 4.23 -2.95
CA ILE A 88 10.87 3.25 -3.63
C ILE A 88 12.11 3.91 -4.22
N GLN A 89 11.95 5.09 -4.82
CA GLN A 89 13.09 5.84 -5.36
C GLN A 89 14.08 6.22 -4.26
N ALA A 90 13.57 6.61 -3.08
CA ALA A 90 14.43 6.91 -1.94
C ALA A 90 15.22 5.69 -1.49
N LEU A 91 14.57 4.52 -1.45
CA LEU A 91 15.26 3.26 -1.13
C LEU A 91 16.33 2.94 -2.16
N GLU A 92 16.04 3.12 -3.44
CA GLU A 92 17.03 2.90 -4.50
C GLU A 92 18.25 3.79 -4.33
N GLN A 93 18.03 5.06 -3.99
CA GLN A 93 19.13 5.99 -3.78
C GLN A 93 20.01 5.58 -2.60
N LEU A 94 19.39 5.04 -1.54
CA LEU A 94 20.15 4.58 -0.38
C LEU A 94 21.09 3.41 -0.73
N ILE A 95 20.62 2.47 -1.56
CA ILE A 95 21.45 1.32 -1.94
C ILE A 95 22.45 1.65 -3.03
N GLN A 96 22.31 2.79 -3.70
CA GLN A 96 23.24 3.22 -4.74
C GLN A 96 24.29 4.19 -4.20
N THR A 97 24.11 4.68 -2.99
CA THR A 97 25.06 5.63 -2.39
C THR A 97 26.34 4.91 -2.00
N LYS A 98 27.45 5.35 -2.54
CA LYS A 98 28.77 4.81 -2.21
C LYS A 98 29.43 5.64 -1.10
N LYS A 99 30.13 4.95 -0.27
CA LYS A 99 30.94 5.57 0.78
C LYS A 99 32.38 5.18 0.61
#